data_704e4fcbc95a9f0ce6e513bce02a6312
#
_entry.id   704e4fcbc95a9f0ce6e513bce02a6312
#
_cell.length_a   1.000
_cell.length_b   1.000
_cell.length_c   1.000
_cell.angle_alpha   90.00
_cell.angle_beta   90.00
_cell.angle_gamma   90.00
#
_symmetry.space_group_name_H-M   'P 1'
#
loop_
_entity.id
_entity.type
_entity.pdbx_description
1 polymer ?
#
loop_
_entity_poly.entity_id
_entity_poly.type
_entity_poly.pdbx_seq_one_letter_code
_entity_poly.pdbx_strand_id
1 'polypeptide(L)'
;MDYQDINAETIDRWVENGWEWGRPISHETFVKATQGDWQVVLTPTKPVPHEWFGDLRGKKLLGLASGGGQQMPIFAALGADCTVLDYSKKQLESEKMVAEREKYSIRIIRGDMTKRLPFDDGEFDLIFHPVSNCYVEEVKPIWRECFRILKPGGWLLAGTDYFINFMVDDDETKIVNSLPFNPLKNPDQMAQVQQSQSGVEFSHSLEEQIGGQLEAGFILKELYEDTNGQGRLHELHIPTFLAMRSQKPVK
;
A
#
# COMPACT_ATOMS: atom_id res chain seq x y z
N MET A 1 21.32 9.22 8.08
CA MET A 1 20.30 8.20 7.88
C MET A 1 19.24 8.82 6.98
N ASP A 2 18.94 8.16 5.90
CA ASP A 2 17.92 8.60 4.94
C ASP A 2 16.53 8.43 5.59
N TYR A 3 15.53 9.19 5.18
CA TYR A 3 14.17 9.07 5.77
C TYR A 3 13.56 7.69 5.50
N GLN A 4 13.90 7.04 4.40
CA GLN A 4 13.47 5.68 4.10
C GLN A 4 13.99 4.67 5.15
N ASP A 5 15.24 4.83 5.60
CA ASP A 5 15.79 3.99 6.66
C ASP A 5 15.08 4.23 8.00
N ILE A 6 14.78 5.51 8.33
CA ILE A 6 14.00 5.87 9.52
C ILE A 6 12.63 5.20 9.47
N ASN A 7 11.95 5.26 8.33
CA ASN A 7 10.65 4.64 8.14
C ASN A 7 10.71 3.11 8.26
N ALA A 8 11.72 2.47 7.65
CA ALA A 8 11.91 1.03 7.77
C ALA A 8 12.13 0.59 9.23
N GLU A 9 12.98 1.29 9.99
CA GLU A 9 13.19 1.01 11.41
C GLU A 9 11.94 1.26 12.25
N THR A 10 11.16 2.28 11.92
CA THR A 10 9.89 2.58 12.60
C THR A 10 8.87 1.48 12.34
N ILE A 11 8.68 1.08 11.09
CA ILE A 11 7.76 -0.01 10.72
C ILE A 11 8.23 -1.34 11.35
N ASP A 12 9.54 -1.65 11.31
CA ASP A 12 10.09 -2.84 11.95
C ASP A 12 9.72 -2.88 13.45
N ARG A 13 9.89 -1.75 14.16
CA ARG A 13 9.50 -1.61 15.59
C ARG A 13 7.99 -1.77 15.79
N TRP A 14 7.14 -1.23 14.92
CA TRP A 14 5.70 -1.38 15.01
C TRP A 14 5.27 -2.85 14.81
N VAL A 15 5.85 -3.55 13.85
CA VAL A 15 5.58 -4.98 13.63
C VAL A 15 5.98 -5.79 14.87
N GLU A 16 7.15 -5.53 15.47
CA GLU A 16 7.58 -6.19 16.70
C GLU A 16 6.64 -5.93 17.88
N ASN A 17 6.01 -4.76 17.93
CA ASN A 17 5.02 -4.38 18.94
C ASN A 17 3.58 -4.82 18.60
N GLY A 18 3.39 -5.62 17.55
CA GLY A 18 2.09 -6.21 17.20
C GLY A 18 1.15 -5.30 16.42
N TRP A 19 1.72 -4.34 15.67
CA TRP A 19 0.95 -3.47 14.77
C TRP A 19 0.06 -4.27 13.82
N GLU A 20 -1.19 -3.85 13.69
CA GLU A 20 -2.20 -4.60 12.94
C GLU A 20 -1.85 -4.83 11.47
N TRP A 21 -1.24 -3.83 10.81
CA TRP A 21 -0.84 -3.92 9.40
C TRP A 21 0.44 -4.74 9.15
N GLY A 22 1.10 -5.19 10.21
CA GLY A 22 2.21 -6.15 10.18
C GLY A 22 1.83 -7.53 10.72
N ARG A 23 0.56 -7.77 11.08
CA ARG A 23 0.11 -9.03 11.67
C ARG A 23 -0.23 -10.06 10.59
N PRO A 24 0.50 -11.18 10.50
CA PRO A 24 0.24 -12.23 9.53
C PRO A 24 -1.15 -12.85 9.66
N ILE A 25 -1.73 -13.30 8.55
CA ILE A 25 -3.00 -14.04 8.58
C ILE A 25 -2.85 -15.38 9.31
N SER A 26 -3.97 -15.89 9.85
CA SER A 26 -4.03 -17.23 10.45
C SER A 26 -4.04 -18.33 9.38
N HIS A 27 -3.74 -19.57 9.79
CA HIS A 27 -3.93 -20.76 8.95
C HIS A 27 -5.40 -20.89 8.49
N GLU A 28 -6.35 -20.64 9.39
CA GLU A 28 -7.78 -20.70 9.06
C GLU A 28 -8.14 -19.72 7.94
N THR A 29 -7.63 -18.48 7.99
CA THR A 29 -7.84 -17.47 6.94
C THR A 29 -7.30 -17.95 5.60
N PHE A 30 -6.09 -18.54 5.58
CA PHE A 30 -5.51 -19.09 4.37
C PHE A 30 -6.37 -20.22 3.79
N VAL A 31 -6.83 -21.16 4.63
CA VAL A 31 -7.70 -22.28 4.20
C VAL A 31 -9.03 -21.75 3.64
N LYS A 32 -9.67 -20.77 4.28
CA LYS A 32 -10.89 -20.14 3.75
C LYS A 32 -10.64 -19.55 2.36
N ALA A 33 -9.51 -18.88 2.16
CA ALA A 33 -9.16 -18.31 0.86
C ALA A 33 -9.05 -19.39 -0.24
N THR A 34 -8.49 -20.58 0.06
CA THR A 34 -8.46 -21.70 -0.89
C THR A 34 -9.85 -22.21 -1.28
N GLN A 35 -10.86 -21.95 -0.47
CA GLN A 35 -12.27 -22.32 -0.68
C GLN A 35 -13.10 -21.21 -1.33
N GLY A 36 -12.47 -20.06 -1.65
CA GLY A 36 -13.14 -18.91 -2.25
C GLY A 36 -13.76 -17.92 -1.26
N ASP A 37 -13.59 -18.13 0.04
CA ASP A 37 -13.98 -17.18 1.09
C ASP A 37 -12.77 -16.36 1.52
N TRP A 38 -12.66 -15.15 0.96
CA TRP A 38 -11.50 -14.28 1.16
C TRP A 38 -11.85 -12.80 1.06
N GLN A 39 -11.06 -11.99 1.73
CA GLN A 39 -11.11 -10.53 1.63
C GLN A 39 -9.69 -9.97 1.74
N VAL A 40 -9.44 -8.89 1.04
CA VAL A 40 -8.23 -8.07 1.17
C VAL A 40 -8.62 -6.59 1.18
N VAL A 41 -7.79 -5.76 1.75
CA VAL A 41 -8.05 -4.32 1.86
C VAL A 41 -6.93 -3.52 1.21
N LEU A 42 -7.27 -2.44 0.53
CA LEU A 42 -6.34 -1.38 0.08
C LEU A 42 -6.34 -0.22 1.06
N THR A 43 -7.43 -0.02 1.78
CA THR A 43 -7.72 1.04 2.73
C THR A 43 -8.26 0.43 4.03
N PRO A 44 -8.29 1.13 5.17
CA PRO A 44 -8.45 0.50 6.48
C PRO A 44 -9.70 -0.36 6.68
N THR A 45 -10.86 0.03 6.14
CA THR A 45 -12.11 -0.60 6.58
C THR A 45 -12.87 -1.34 5.47
N LYS A 46 -12.68 -0.97 4.21
CA LYS A 46 -13.47 -1.51 3.10
C LYS A 46 -12.73 -2.62 2.37
N PRO A 47 -13.30 -3.83 2.27
CA PRO A 47 -12.78 -4.86 1.38
C PRO A 47 -12.78 -4.40 -0.08
N VAL A 48 -11.74 -4.80 -0.82
CA VAL A 48 -11.69 -4.56 -2.26
C VAL A 48 -12.73 -5.44 -2.96
N PRO A 49 -13.55 -4.91 -3.89
CA PRO A 49 -14.49 -5.71 -4.64
C PRO A 49 -13.81 -6.86 -5.41
N HIS A 50 -14.35 -8.07 -5.32
CA HIS A 50 -13.74 -9.25 -5.96
C HIS A 50 -13.63 -9.11 -7.48
N GLU A 51 -14.58 -8.42 -8.11
CA GLU A 51 -14.57 -8.13 -9.55
C GLU A 51 -13.36 -7.29 -10.01
N TRP A 52 -12.69 -6.61 -9.08
CA TRP A 52 -11.48 -5.86 -9.40
C TRP A 52 -10.30 -6.77 -9.76
N PHE A 53 -10.29 -8.00 -9.30
CA PHE A 53 -9.18 -8.94 -9.47
C PHE A 53 -9.32 -9.85 -10.70
N GLY A 54 -10.54 -10.23 -11.07
CA GLY A 54 -10.79 -11.26 -12.07
C GLY A 54 -10.24 -12.64 -11.65
N ASP A 55 -9.87 -13.48 -12.62
CA ASP A 55 -9.23 -14.76 -12.33
C ASP A 55 -7.72 -14.59 -12.08
N LEU A 56 -7.29 -14.90 -10.88
CA LEU A 56 -5.88 -14.76 -10.44
C LEU A 56 -5.01 -15.98 -10.74
N ARG A 57 -5.58 -17.13 -11.14
CA ARG A 57 -4.82 -18.36 -11.37
C ARG A 57 -3.75 -18.18 -12.45
N GLY A 58 -2.49 -18.40 -12.06
CA GLY A 58 -1.32 -18.25 -12.92
C GLY A 58 -0.98 -16.81 -13.31
N LYS A 59 -1.64 -15.81 -12.72
CA LYS A 59 -1.29 -14.40 -12.93
C LYS A 59 -0.08 -14.02 -12.10
N LYS A 60 0.85 -13.29 -12.71
CA LYS A 60 1.98 -12.69 -12.00
C LYS A 60 1.49 -11.45 -11.25
N LEU A 61 1.54 -11.51 -9.92
CA LEU A 61 1.04 -10.48 -9.05
C LEU A 61 2.18 -9.90 -8.20
N LEU A 62 2.33 -8.59 -8.19
CA LEU A 62 3.25 -7.88 -7.31
C LEU A 62 2.48 -7.23 -6.16
N GLY A 63 2.87 -7.55 -4.93
CA GLY A 63 2.58 -6.72 -3.76
C GLY A 63 3.68 -5.68 -3.60
N LEU A 64 3.35 -4.41 -3.86
CA LEU A 64 4.29 -3.29 -3.75
C LEU A 64 4.07 -2.59 -2.40
N ALA A 65 5.09 -2.57 -1.54
CA ALA A 65 4.99 -2.15 -0.15
C ALA A 65 3.79 -2.85 0.56
N SER A 66 3.71 -4.16 0.38
CA SER A 66 2.60 -5.00 0.84
C SER A 66 3.12 -6.25 1.55
N GLY A 67 4.16 -6.10 2.36
CA GLY A 67 4.65 -7.13 3.25
C GLY A 67 3.68 -7.45 4.38
N GLY A 68 4.13 -8.22 5.38
CA GLY A 68 3.35 -8.50 6.57
C GLY A 68 2.61 -9.82 6.57
N GLY A 69 2.59 -10.56 5.46
CA GLY A 69 1.91 -11.85 5.40
C GLY A 69 0.39 -11.73 5.47
N GLN A 70 -0.19 -10.69 4.88
CA GLN A 70 -1.63 -10.42 4.90
C GLN A 70 -2.28 -10.69 3.55
N GLN A 71 -1.94 -9.93 2.51
CA GLN A 71 -2.61 -10.00 1.22
C GLN A 71 -1.98 -11.06 0.31
N MET A 72 -0.65 -11.14 0.27
CA MET A 72 0.05 -12.08 -0.61
C MET A 72 -0.30 -13.54 -0.37
N PRO A 73 -0.42 -14.02 0.89
CA PRO A 73 -0.87 -15.38 1.15
C PRO A 73 -2.26 -15.68 0.58
N ILE A 74 -3.18 -14.71 0.63
CA ILE A 74 -4.53 -14.86 0.07
C ILE A 74 -4.44 -14.99 -1.45
N PHE A 75 -3.67 -14.15 -2.13
CA PHE A 75 -3.50 -14.24 -3.58
C PHE A 75 -2.79 -15.54 -4.01
N ALA A 76 -1.83 -16.03 -3.20
CA ALA A 76 -1.21 -17.33 -3.43
C ALA A 76 -2.22 -18.48 -3.27
N ALA A 77 -3.10 -18.42 -2.26
CA ALA A 77 -4.19 -19.38 -2.08
C ALA A 77 -5.16 -19.41 -3.27
N LEU A 78 -5.33 -18.28 -3.96
CA LEU A 78 -6.13 -18.14 -5.19
C LEU A 78 -5.36 -18.55 -6.47
N GLY A 79 -4.12 -19.01 -6.34
CA GLY A 79 -3.31 -19.52 -7.45
C GLY A 79 -2.52 -18.47 -8.22
N ALA A 80 -2.33 -17.27 -7.68
CA ALA A 80 -1.45 -16.27 -8.28
C ALA A 80 0.03 -16.65 -8.08
N ASP A 81 0.88 -16.26 -9.05
CA ASP A 81 2.35 -16.26 -8.94
C ASP A 81 2.78 -14.95 -8.26
N CYS A 82 3.00 -15.01 -6.94
CA CYS A 82 3.17 -13.84 -6.10
C CYS A 82 4.63 -13.41 -5.98
N THR A 83 4.85 -12.10 -6.10
CA THR A 83 6.08 -11.42 -5.72
C THR A 83 5.72 -10.33 -4.72
N VAL A 84 6.52 -10.13 -3.67
CA VAL A 84 6.40 -9.00 -2.75
C VAL A 84 7.68 -8.19 -2.73
N LEU A 85 7.54 -6.87 -2.77
CA LEU A 85 8.62 -5.92 -2.53
C LEU A 85 8.23 -5.01 -1.38
N ASP A 86 9.08 -4.97 -0.35
CA ASP A 86 8.92 -4.10 0.81
C ASP A 86 10.29 -3.63 1.31
N TYR A 87 10.35 -2.52 2.01
CA TYR A 87 11.59 -2.01 2.56
C TYR A 87 11.82 -2.44 4.02
N SER A 88 10.73 -2.74 4.77
CA SER A 88 10.80 -3.26 6.13
C SER A 88 11.22 -4.73 6.13
N LYS A 89 12.23 -5.05 6.95
CA LYS A 89 12.68 -6.43 7.14
C LYS A 89 11.64 -7.28 7.86
N LYS A 90 10.99 -6.71 8.86
CA LYS A 90 9.99 -7.41 9.69
C LYS A 90 8.73 -7.74 8.91
N GLN A 91 8.29 -6.84 8.02
CA GLN A 91 7.21 -7.14 7.09
C GLN A 91 7.54 -8.33 6.18
N LEU A 92 8.77 -8.37 5.66
CA LEU A 92 9.22 -9.49 4.81
C LEU A 92 9.45 -10.79 5.60
N GLU A 93 9.90 -10.72 6.86
CA GLU A 93 10.00 -11.89 7.75
C GLU A 93 8.62 -12.48 8.03
N SER A 94 7.61 -11.65 8.27
CA SER A 94 6.21 -12.07 8.44
C SER A 94 5.68 -12.76 7.18
N GLU A 95 5.96 -12.21 6.00
CA GLU A 95 5.58 -12.81 4.71
C GLU A 95 6.22 -14.21 4.53
N LYS A 96 7.53 -14.30 4.77
CA LYS A 96 8.28 -15.56 4.69
C LYS A 96 7.72 -16.62 5.65
N MET A 97 7.42 -16.24 6.88
CA MET A 97 6.86 -17.14 7.88
C MET A 97 5.54 -17.76 7.42
N VAL A 98 4.63 -16.94 6.85
CA VAL A 98 3.37 -17.44 6.32
C VAL A 98 3.60 -18.39 5.13
N ALA A 99 4.47 -18.02 4.20
CA ALA A 99 4.79 -18.84 3.04
C ALA A 99 5.34 -20.22 3.44
N GLU A 100 6.24 -20.27 4.42
CA GLU A 100 6.78 -21.51 4.97
C GLU A 100 5.70 -22.36 5.68
N ARG A 101 4.86 -21.72 6.49
CA ARG A 101 3.75 -22.40 7.21
C ARG A 101 2.73 -23.01 6.26
N GLU A 102 2.30 -22.24 5.24
CA GLU A 102 1.26 -22.66 4.29
C GLU A 102 1.82 -23.39 3.06
N LYS A 103 3.15 -23.47 2.92
CA LYS A 103 3.87 -24.22 1.87
C LYS A 103 3.57 -23.72 0.45
N TYR A 104 3.45 -22.44 0.25
CA TYR A 104 3.40 -21.83 -1.09
C TYR A 104 4.72 -21.13 -1.43
N SER A 105 4.96 -20.94 -2.73
CA SER A 105 6.12 -20.22 -3.23
C SER A 105 5.78 -18.73 -3.42
N ILE A 106 6.70 -17.86 -3.00
CA ILE A 106 6.63 -16.42 -3.23
C ILE A 106 8.05 -15.85 -3.41
N ARG A 107 8.21 -14.92 -4.35
CA ARG A 107 9.44 -14.17 -4.52
C ARG A 107 9.43 -12.97 -3.57
N ILE A 108 10.34 -12.96 -2.59
CA ILE A 108 10.43 -11.91 -1.57
C ILE A 108 11.64 -11.02 -1.89
N ILE A 109 11.42 -9.71 -2.02
CA ILE A 109 12.46 -8.73 -2.38
C ILE A 109 12.44 -7.60 -1.35
N ARG A 110 13.58 -7.33 -0.73
CA ARG A 110 13.78 -6.10 0.00
C ARG A 110 14.21 -5.00 -0.97
N GLY A 111 13.41 -3.94 -1.09
CA GLY A 111 13.68 -2.86 -2.04
C GLY A 111 12.95 -1.57 -1.71
N ASP A 112 13.56 -0.46 -2.07
CA ASP A 112 13.01 0.88 -1.95
C ASP A 112 12.14 1.18 -3.20
N MET A 113 10.83 1.39 -3.01
CA MET A 113 9.90 1.68 -4.10
C MET A 113 10.12 3.05 -4.75
N THR A 114 10.90 3.93 -4.13
CA THR A 114 11.24 5.25 -4.70
C THR A 114 12.33 5.16 -5.78
N LYS A 115 12.98 4.01 -5.91
CA LYS A 115 14.03 3.73 -6.90
C LYS A 115 13.47 2.96 -8.09
N ARG A 116 14.29 2.80 -9.13
CA ARG A 116 13.94 1.89 -10.22
C ARG A 116 13.72 0.49 -9.66
N LEU A 117 12.53 -0.06 -9.89
CA LEU A 117 12.17 -1.39 -9.41
C LEU A 117 12.95 -2.49 -10.17
N PRO A 118 13.40 -3.56 -9.47
CA PRO A 118 14.24 -4.61 -10.06
C PRO A 118 13.42 -5.63 -10.86
N PHE A 119 12.55 -5.14 -11.74
CA PHE A 119 11.65 -5.93 -12.58
C PHE A 119 11.74 -5.49 -14.03
N ASP A 120 11.46 -6.44 -14.95
CA ASP A 120 11.39 -6.17 -16.36
C ASP A 120 10.15 -5.36 -16.75
N ASP A 121 10.21 -4.71 -17.90
CA ASP A 121 9.06 -4.02 -18.49
C ASP A 121 7.97 -5.04 -18.83
N GLY A 122 6.74 -4.79 -18.37
CA GLY A 122 5.62 -5.69 -18.65
C GLY A 122 5.72 -7.07 -17.97
N GLU A 123 6.31 -7.15 -16.78
CA GLU A 123 6.47 -8.40 -16.05
C GLU A 123 5.17 -8.88 -15.40
N PHE A 124 4.35 -7.96 -14.85
CA PHE A 124 3.20 -8.30 -14.01
C PHE A 124 1.85 -8.12 -14.70
N ASP A 125 0.90 -8.97 -14.33
CA ASP A 125 -0.51 -8.87 -14.73
C ASP A 125 -1.28 -7.92 -13.79
N LEU A 126 -0.89 -7.88 -12.49
CA LEU A 126 -1.53 -7.07 -11.46
C LEU A 126 -0.50 -6.58 -10.45
N ILE A 127 -0.63 -5.31 -10.06
CA ILE A 127 0.07 -4.73 -8.90
C ILE A 127 -0.96 -4.42 -7.83
N PHE A 128 -0.74 -4.92 -6.62
CA PHE A 128 -1.50 -4.60 -5.41
C PHE A 128 -0.64 -3.71 -4.52
N HIS A 129 -1.09 -2.47 -4.31
CA HIS A 129 -0.34 -1.44 -3.60
C HIS A 129 -1.23 -0.79 -2.52
N PRO A 130 -1.30 -1.37 -1.30
CA PRO A 130 -2.08 -0.80 -0.21
C PRO A 130 -1.50 0.54 0.25
N VAL A 131 -2.20 1.24 1.14
CA VAL A 131 -1.76 2.54 1.67
C VAL A 131 -0.32 2.45 2.18
N SER A 132 0.57 3.15 1.51
CA SER A 132 2.00 3.23 1.84
C SER A 132 2.69 4.46 1.22
N ASN A 133 1.99 5.19 0.35
CA ASN A 133 2.54 6.38 -0.29
C ASN A 133 2.82 7.52 0.69
N CYS A 134 2.16 7.53 1.85
CA CYS A 134 2.48 8.45 2.93
C CYS A 134 3.93 8.38 3.40
N TYR A 135 4.62 7.27 3.19
CA TYR A 135 6.03 7.09 3.58
C TYR A 135 7.04 7.51 2.52
N VAL A 136 6.62 8.15 1.43
CA VAL A 136 7.51 8.63 0.36
C VAL A 136 7.28 10.10 0.03
N GLU A 137 8.35 10.84 -0.24
CA GLU A 137 8.24 12.27 -0.55
C GLU A 137 7.62 12.54 -1.94
N GLU A 138 7.89 11.68 -2.92
CA GLU A 138 7.41 11.85 -4.30
C GLU A 138 6.75 10.57 -4.82
N VAL A 139 5.46 10.63 -5.17
CA VAL A 139 4.69 9.47 -5.64
C VAL A 139 4.66 9.30 -7.16
N LYS A 140 4.83 10.36 -7.93
CA LYS A 140 4.79 10.29 -9.41
C LYS A 140 5.82 9.32 -10.02
N PRO A 141 7.07 9.21 -9.50
CA PRO A 141 8.01 8.18 -9.95
C PRO A 141 7.50 6.74 -9.74
N ILE A 142 6.78 6.49 -8.63
CA ILE A 142 6.20 5.17 -8.32
C ILE A 142 5.15 4.80 -9.37
N TRP A 143 4.28 5.74 -9.74
CA TRP A 143 3.28 5.51 -10.78
C TRP A 143 3.89 5.18 -12.14
N ARG A 144 4.99 5.86 -12.51
CA ARG A 144 5.74 5.55 -13.75
C ARG A 144 6.36 4.16 -13.72
N GLU A 145 6.93 3.75 -12.58
CA GLU A 145 7.49 2.40 -12.43
C GLU A 145 6.39 1.33 -12.45
N CYS A 146 5.27 1.54 -11.74
CA CYS A 146 4.11 0.65 -11.83
C CYS A 146 3.62 0.50 -13.29
N PHE A 147 3.53 1.60 -14.02
CA PHE A 147 3.16 1.56 -15.44
C PHE A 147 4.17 0.79 -16.29
N ARG A 148 5.47 0.99 -16.05
CA ARG A 148 6.54 0.30 -16.78
C ARG A 148 6.45 -1.21 -16.61
N ILE A 149 6.35 -1.71 -15.38
CA ILE A 149 6.42 -3.13 -15.04
C ILE A 149 5.11 -3.90 -15.27
N LEU A 150 3.98 -3.20 -15.43
CA LEU A 150 2.72 -3.84 -15.81
C LEU A 150 2.70 -4.21 -17.30
N LYS A 151 2.12 -5.37 -17.61
CA LYS A 151 1.78 -5.76 -18.98
C LYS A 151 0.74 -4.81 -19.58
N PRO A 152 0.72 -4.62 -20.91
CA PRO A 152 -0.45 -4.03 -21.55
C PRO A 152 -1.75 -4.77 -21.14
N GLY A 153 -2.77 -4.02 -20.76
CA GLY A 153 -4.01 -4.57 -20.18
C GLY A 153 -3.95 -4.92 -18.70
N GLY A 154 -2.78 -4.84 -18.07
CA GLY A 154 -2.58 -5.13 -16.64
C GLY A 154 -3.22 -4.07 -15.73
N TRP A 155 -3.38 -4.42 -14.46
CA TRP A 155 -4.11 -3.64 -13.48
C TRP A 155 -3.22 -3.16 -12.34
N LEU A 156 -3.41 -1.91 -11.94
CA LEU A 156 -2.92 -1.35 -10.69
C LEU A 156 -4.12 -1.17 -9.74
N LEU A 157 -4.07 -1.84 -8.59
CA LEU A 157 -4.99 -1.63 -7.48
C LEU A 157 -4.21 -0.88 -6.39
N ALA A 158 -4.55 0.37 -6.14
CA ALA A 158 -3.82 1.23 -5.22
C ALA A 158 -4.72 1.84 -4.16
N GLY A 159 -4.29 1.76 -2.90
CA GLY A 159 -4.85 2.50 -1.78
C GLY A 159 -3.96 3.71 -1.46
N THR A 160 -4.57 4.84 -1.15
CA THR A 160 -3.87 6.05 -0.73
C THR A 160 -4.61 6.72 0.41
N ASP A 161 -3.87 7.40 1.26
CA ASP A 161 -4.44 8.32 2.22
C ASP A 161 -4.81 9.65 1.57
N TYR A 162 -5.78 10.33 2.15
CA TYR A 162 -6.08 11.71 1.81
C TYR A 162 -5.24 12.68 2.65
N PHE A 163 -4.90 13.80 2.06
CA PHE A 163 -4.19 14.89 2.72
C PHE A 163 -4.87 15.40 4.00
N ILE A 164 -6.16 15.13 4.19
CA ILE A 164 -6.91 15.57 5.37
C ILE A 164 -6.35 14.99 6.67
N ASN A 165 -5.82 13.76 6.63
CA ASN A 165 -5.17 13.13 7.79
C ASN A 165 -4.00 13.95 8.32
N PHE A 166 -3.38 14.76 7.48
CA PHE A 166 -2.22 15.59 7.84
C PHE A 166 -2.59 17.01 8.24
N MET A 167 -3.85 17.42 8.05
CA MET A 167 -4.29 18.78 8.36
C MET A 167 -4.74 18.96 9.80
N VAL A 168 -5.30 17.91 10.40
CA VAL A 168 -5.99 17.99 11.69
C VAL A 168 -5.08 17.62 12.86
N ASP A 169 -5.49 18.01 14.06
CA ASP A 169 -4.92 17.55 15.32
C ASP A 169 -5.31 16.10 15.62
N ASP A 170 -4.70 15.49 16.65
CA ASP A 170 -4.95 14.09 17.05
C ASP A 170 -6.43 13.84 17.43
N ASP A 171 -7.14 14.86 17.92
CA ASP A 171 -8.57 14.80 18.24
C ASP A 171 -9.47 15.04 17.01
N GLU A 172 -8.90 15.31 15.85
CA GLU A 172 -9.58 15.62 14.57
C GLU A 172 -10.59 16.78 14.70
N THR A 173 -10.28 17.76 15.55
CA THR A 173 -11.19 18.89 15.87
C THR A 173 -10.76 20.21 15.27
N LYS A 174 -9.49 20.37 14.93
CA LYS A 174 -8.90 21.61 14.44
C LYS A 174 -7.95 21.36 13.28
N ILE A 175 -7.91 22.29 12.35
CA ILE A 175 -6.86 22.34 11.33
C ILE A 175 -5.61 22.97 11.99
N VAL A 176 -4.53 22.22 12.03
CA VAL A 176 -3.27 22.62 12.69
C VAL A 176 -2.08 22.70 11.74
N ASN A 177 -2.14 22.00 10.61
CA ASN A 177 -1.07 21.98 9.64
C ASN A 177 -1.49 22.60 8.30
N SER A 178 -0.55 23.29 7.65
CA SER A 178 -0.65 23.65 6.25
C SER A 178 -0.17 22.49 5.35
N LEU A 179 -0.70 22.44 4.14
CA LEU A 179 -0.26 21.48 3.12
C LEU A 179 0.70 22.16 2.11
N PRO A 180 1.60 21.39 1.48
CA PRO A 180 1.81 19.95 1.74
C PRO A 180 2.45 19.71 3.12
N PHE A 181 2.06 18.63 3.79
CA PHE A 181 2.79 18.15 4.96
C PHE A 181 4.06 17.46 4.45
N ASN A 182 5.20 18.08 4.72
CA ASN A 182 6.52 17.60 4.30
C ASN A 182 7.56 17.93 5.38
N PRO A 183 7.82 17.01 6.30
CA PRO A 183 8.76 17.25 7.40
C PRO A 183 10.19 17.55 6.96
N LEU A 184 10.59 17.11 5.76
CA LEU A 184 11.94 17.41 5.24
C LEU A 184 12.10 18.89 4.84
N LYS A 185 10.99 19.58 4.58
CA LYS A 185 10.97 20.98 4.14
C LYS A 185 10.41 21.94 5.20
N ASN A 186 9.83 21.41 6.28
CA ASN A 186 9.21 22.19 7.34
C ASN A 186 9.70 21.72 8.73
N PRO A 187 10.51 22.53 9.43
CA PRO A 187 11.06 22.17 10.75
C PRO A 187 10.01 21.91 11.83
N ASP A 188 8.86 22.61 11.79
CA ASP A 188 7.79 22.42 12.78
C ASP A 188 7.11 21.06 12.60
N GLN A 189 6.89 20.65 11.33
CA GLN A 189 6.37 19.33 10.99
C GLN A 189 7.38 18.23 11.35
N MET A 190 8.68 18.47 11.14
CA MET A 190 9.72 17.53 11.57
C MET A 190 9.75 17.38 13.10
N ALA A 191 9.53 18.44 13.85
CA ALA A 191 9.46 18.37 15.30
C ALA A 191 8.25 17.54 15.77
N GLN A 192 7.10 17.64 15.08
CA GLN A 192 5.93 16.77 15.35
C GLN A 192 6.26 15.30 15.11
N VAL A 193 6.88 14.95 13.98
CA VAL A 193 7.30 13.57 13.65
C VAL A 193 8.25 13.01 14.70
N GLN A 194 9.23 13.80 15.16
CA GLN A 194 10.17 13.38 16.20
C GLN A 194 9.49 13.15 17.55
N GLN A 195 8.50 13.96 17.88
CA GLN A 195 7.74 13.83 19.14
C GLN A 195 6.83 12.61 19.13
N SER A 196 6.14 12.34 18.02
CA SER A 196 5.20 11.21 17.88
C SER A 196 5.92 9.88 17.62
N GLN A 197 7.15 9.89 17.15
CA GLN A 197 7.88 8.69 16.68
C GLN A 197 7.14 7.90 15.60
N SER A 198 6.31 8.60 14.79
CA SER A 198 5.44 8.01 13.76
C SER A 198 6.17 7.63 12.46
N GLY A 199 7.46 7.92 12.34
CA GLY A 199 8.15 7.88 11.07
C GLY A 199 7.99 9.18 10.29
N VAL A 200 8.65 9.31 9.15
CA VAL A 200 8.57 10.49 8.30
C VAL A 200 7.49 10.28 7.27
N GLU A 201 6.37 10.94 7.45
CA GLU A 201 5.20 10.85 6.58
C GLU A 201 5.02 12.12 5.74
N PHE A 202 4.34 11.99 4.61
CA PHE A 202 4.13 13.05 3.64
C PHE A 202 2.67 13.05 3.17
N SER A 203 2.08 14.23 3.06
CA SER A 203 0.78 14.35 2.40
C SER A 203 0.94 14.46 0.89
N HIS A 204 0.01 13.90 0.16
CA HIS A 204 -0.06 14.01 -1.29
C HIS A 204 -1.41 14.53 -1.74
N SER A 205 -1.40 15.40 -2.75
CA SER A 205 -2.61 15.91 -3.38
C SER A 205 -3.26 14.85 -4.28
N LEU A 206 -4.54 15.02 -4.60
CA LEU A 206 -5.21 14.21 -5.62
C LEU A 206 -4.58 14.37 -7.00
N GLU A 207 -3.97 15.53 -7.28
CA GLU A 207 -3.19 15.76 -8.50
C GLU A 207 -1.97 14.85 -8.57
N GLU A 208 -1.30 14.59 -7.43
CA GLU A 208 -0.16 13.67 -7.37
C GLU A 208 -0.60 12.21 -7.40
N GLN A 209 -1.66 11.85 -6.67
CA GLN A 209 -2.13 10.47 -6.54
C GLN A 209 -2.91 10.01 -7.79
N ILE A 210 -3.94 10.75 -8.21
CA ILE A 210 -4.76 10.42 -9.38
C ILE A 210 -4.12 10.97 -10.65
N GLY A 211 -3.81 12.26 -10.67
CA GLY A 211 -3.21 12.93 -11.82
C GLY A 211 -1.87 12.30 -12.21
N GLY A 212 -1.06 11.90 -11.22
CA GLY A 212 0.21 11.18 -11.47
C GLY A 212 0.01 9.82 -12.15
N GLN A 213 -1.05 9.07 -11.83
CA GLN A 213 -1.38 7.83 -12.55
C GLN A 213 -1.81 8.12 -13.99
N LEU A 214 -2.67 9.13 -14.21
CA LEU A 214 -3.10 9.55 -15.55
C LEU A 214 -1.91 10.05 -16.39
N GLU A 215 -1.01 10.82 -15.80
CA GLU A 215 0.23 11.30 -16.43
C GLU A 215 1.17 10.15 -16.82
N ALA A 216 1.23 9.09 -16.01
CA ALA A 216 2.00 7.87 -16.31
C ALA A 216 1.38 7.06 -17.47
N GLY A 217 0.13 7.32 -17.86
CA GLY A 217 -0.58 6.68 -18.95
C GLY A 217 -1.66 5.67 -18.52
N PHE A 218 -1.97 5.56 -17.24
CA PHE A 218 -3.07 4.74 -16.75
C PHE A 218 -4.44 5.32 -17.14
N ILE A 219 -5.42 4.43 -17.24
CA ILE A 219 -6.85 4.77 -17.32
C ILE A 219 -7.47 4.40 -15.99
N LEU A 220 -7.90 5.38 -15.20
CA LEU A 220 -8.68 5.15 -13.99
C LEU A 220 -10.04 4.57 -14.37
N LYS A 221 -10.40 3.42 -13.83
CA LYS A 221 -11.65 2.71 -14.13
C LYS A 221 -12.66 2.81 -13.02
N GLU A 222 -12.21 2.62 -11.80
CA GLU A 222 -13.06 2.57 -10.61
C GLU A 222 -12.31 3.15 -9.42
N LEU A 223 -13.06 3.68 -8.47
CA LEU A 223 -12.54 4.14 -7.18
C LEU A 223 -13.63 4.01 -6.11
N TYR A 224 -13.20 3.93 -4.84
CA TYR A 224 -14.07 4.14 -3.69
C TYR A 224 -13.34 4.89 -2.59
N GLU A 225 -14.09 5.59 -1.77
CA GLU A 225 -13.59 6.30 -0.59
C GLU A 225 -13.78 5.46 0.67
N ASP A 226 -12.90 5.67 1.65
CA ASP A 226 -12.92 4.99 2.94
C ASP A 226 -12.53 5.96 4.06
N THR A 227 -12.64 5.50 5.30
CA THR A 227 -12.31 6.26 6.51
C THR A 227 -11.34 5.47 7.39
N ASN A 228 -10.84 6.10 8.46
CA ASN A 228 -10.02 5.43 9.48
C ASN A 228 -10.76 4.31 10.25
N GLY A 229 -12.10 4.22 10.13
CA GLY A 229 -12.91 3.30 10.92
C GLY A 229 -13.18 3.76 12.35
N GLN A 230 -12.54 4.84 12.77
CA GLN A 230 -12.70 5.45 14.10
C GLN A 230 -12.33 6.94 14.02
N GLY A 231 -12.52 7.68 15.09
CA GLY A 231 -12.21 9.10 15.17
C GLY A 231 -13.35 9.99 14.68
N ARG A 232 -13.18 11.30 14.86
CA ARG A 232 -14.23 12.28 14.54
C ARG A 232 -14.51 12.41 13.05
N LEU A 233 -13.47 12.29 12.21
CA LEU A 233 -13.66 12.31 10.75
C LEU A 233 -14.52 11.13 10.29
N HIS A 234 -14.28 9.94 10.86
CA HIS A 234 -15.12 8.75 10.60
C HIS A 234 -16.57 8.95 11.04
N GLU A 235 -16.80 9.46 12.27
CA GLU A 235 -18.14 9.75 12.80
C GLU A 235 -18.92 10.75 11.94
N LEU A 236 -18.20 11.70 11.32
CA LEU A 236 -18.77 12.70 10.40
C LEU A 236 -18.85 12.22 8.96
N HIS A 237 -18.50 10.96 8.67
CA HIS A 237 -18.44 10.37 7.33
C HIS A 237 -17.53 11.13 6.34
N ILE A 238 -16.46 11.75 6.85
CA ILE A 238 -15.46 12.44 6.03
C ILE A 238 -14.43 11.40 5.56
N PRO A 239 -14.27 11.19 4.25
CA PRO A 239 -13.32 10.22 3.74
C PRO A 239 -11.88 10.66 4.02
N THR A 240 -11.07 9.70 4.45
CA THR A 240 -9.65 9.88 4.78
C THR A 240 -8.74 8.98 3.93
N PHE A 241 -9.34 8.09 3.14
CA PHE A 241 -8.63 7.20 2.22
C PHE A 241 -9.37 7.04 0.89
N LEU A 242 -8.61 6.65 -0.12
CA LEU A 242 -9.08 6.38 -1.47
C LEU A 242 -8.48 5.08 -1.99
N ALA A 243 -9.31 4.20 -2.51
CA ALA A 243 -8.86 3.06 -3.29
C ALA A 243 -9.18 3.27 -4.78
N MET A 244 -8.25 2.87 -5.62
CA MET A 244 -8.31 3.09 -7.07
C MET A 244 -8.00 1.80 -7.83
N ARG A 245 -8.72 1.58 -8.93
CA ARG A 245 -8.44 0.56 -9.92
C ARG A 245 -8.10 1.22 -11.25
N SER A 246 -6.85 1.13 -11.64
CA SER A 246 -6.33 1.73 -12.86
C SER A 246 -5.79 0.67 -13.82
N GLN A 247 -5.98 0.88 -15.12
CA GLN A 247 -5.56 -0.06 -16.14
C GLN A 247 -4.47 0.53 -17.03
N LYS A 248 -3.41 -0.24 -17.27
CA LYS A 248 -2.50 0.05 -18.37
C LYS A 248 -3.18 -0.30 -19.69
N PRO A 249 -3.33 0.63 -20.64
CA PRO A 249 -3.99 0.36 -21.93
C PRO A 249 -3.37 -0.82 -22.66
N VAL A 250 -4.17 -1.54 -23.47
CA VAL A 250 -3.68 -2.61 -24.34
C VAL A 250 -2.91 -2.04 -25.52
N LYS A 251 -3.28 -0.88 -25.99
CA LYS A 251 -2.61 0.12 -26.85
C LYS A 251 -3.57 1.24 -27.17
#